data_a9d3ae54359988b0759d4276aa05198e
#
_entry.id   a9d3ae54359988b0759d4276aa05198e
#
_cell.length_a   1.000
_cell.length_b   1.000
_cell.length_c   1.000
_cell.angle_alpha   90.00
_cell.angle_beta   90.00
_cell.angle_gamma   90.00
#
_symmetry.space_group_name_H-M   'P 1'
#
loop_
_entity.id
_entity.type
_entity.pdbx_description
1 polymer ?
#
loop_
_entity_poly.entity_id
_entity_poly.type
_entity_poly.pdbx_seq_one_letter_code
_entity_poly.pdbx_strand_id
1 'polypeptide(L)'
;YKFTERKPDQYVLLTRFDNYSARKEAASGYGGKRVAVVEELRFVPVPNANTRVEGALAGQFHYADLLPIEALARLEKAKDKVVPLMTQSFGFPYLVLNTKEGSMTNVAVRKAFQTAIGEGEMLAAGFGDTRFFIAEGNHFPKGTPFYSTAGTDRYNERNAGKAKTQADQAGYKGEPVRILTSRQYDFHYNMALIMAEQLKRAGFKAELNVVEWATLLQRRADPKLWDIYITHSGLFPEPMLSPPQLGDGAPGWWSSPAKVAALAALNQEPDPAKRGPLWAKVQQVVYDEVPYVHVGKFASLSARAPSLQNYNPATYPFFWNTSLKG
;
A
#
# COMPACT_ATOMS: atom_id res chain seq x y z
N TYR A 1 -5.79 -26.73 -4.41
CA TYR A 1 -6.36 -27.05 -3.10
C TYR A 1 -7.87 -26.83 -3.13
N LYS A 2 -8.60 -27.51 -2.23
CA LYS A 2 -10.01 -27.34 -1.96
C LYS A 2 -10.22 -27.03 -0.49
N PHE A 3 -11.25 -26.25 -0.19
CA PHE A 3 -11.67 -26.00 1.19
C PHE A 3 -12.17 -27.31 1.83
N THR A 4 -11.75 -27.58 3.06
CA THR A 4 -12.13 -28.78 3.79
C THR A 4 -12.88 -28.43 5.08
N GLU A 5 -12.31 -27.53 5.90
CA GLU A 5 -12.90 -27.21 7.19
C GLU A 5 -12.52 -25.78 7.62
N ARG A 6 -13.40 -25.11 8.36
CA ARG A 6 -13.10 -23.91 9.13
C ARG A 6 -13.58 -24.08 10.56
N LYS A 7 -12.68 -23.90 11.50
CA LYS A 7 -13.00 -23.70 12.91
C LYS A 7 -12.74 -22.24 13.25
N PRO A 8 -13.79 -21.44 13.54
CA PRO A 8 -13.63 -20.03 13.89
C PRO A 8 -12.56 -19.83 14.95
N ASP A 9 -11.74 -18.81 14.79
CA ASP A 9 -10.63 -18.43 15.67
C ASP A 9 -9.53 -19.49 15.89
N GLN A 10 -9.65 -20.65 15.26
CA GLN A 10 -8.67 -21.74 15.35
C GLN A 10 -7.92 -21.96 14.04
N TYR A 11 -8.61 -22.27 12.95
CA TYR A 11 -7.96 -22.47 11.64
C TYR A 11 -8.93 -22.55 10.47
N VAL A 12 -8.35 -22.40 9.28
CA VAL A 12 -8.93 -22.82 8.00
C VAL A 12 -8.04 -23.91 7.41
N LEU A 13 -8.63 -25.05 7.05
CA LEU A 13 -7.96 -26.21 6.45
C LEU A 13 -8.31 -26.31 4.97
N LEU A 14 -7.27 -26.37 4.15
CA LEU A 14 -7.37 -26.72 2.73
C LEU A 14 -6.61 -28.01 2.49
N THR A 15 -7.18 -28.93 1.67
CA THR A 15 -6.54 -30.17 1.25
C THR A 15 -6.25 -30.15 -0.25
N ARG A 16 -5.29 -30.97 -0.66
CA ARG A 16 -4.99 -31.15 -2.09
C ARG A 16 -6.26 -31.57 -2.86
N PHE A 17 -6.42 -30.98 -4.04
CA PHE A 17 -7.49 -31.35 -4.96
C PHE A 17 -6.87 -32.13 -6.11
N ASP A 18 -6.94 -33.46 -6.06
CA ASP A 18 -6.23 -34.33 -6.99
C ASP A 18 -6.77 -34.22 -8.44
N ASN A 19 -8.04 -33.84 -8.61
CA ASN A 19 -8.65 -33.59 -9.92
C ASN A 19 -8.33 -32.21 -10.53
N TYR A 20 -7.41 -31.44 -9.90
CA TYR A 20 -7.02 -30.14 -10.43
C TYR A 20 -6.14 -30.30 -11.68
N SER A 21 -6.59 -29.75 -12.80
CA SER A 21 -5.80 -29.70 -14.03
C SER A 21 -4.91 -28.47 -14.03
N ALA A 22 -3.61 -28.67 -13.82
CA ALA A 22 -2.64 -27.59 -13.87
C ALA A 22 -2.43 -27.10 -15.31
N ARG A 23 -2.25 -25.78 -15.45
CA ARG A 23 -1.86 -25.16 -16.73
C ARG A 23 -0.47 -25.67 -17.16
N LYS A 24 -0.23 -25.64 -18.49
CA LYS A 24 1.05 -26.09 -19.06
C LYS A 24 2.13 -24.99 -19.02
N GLU A 25 1.73 -23.73 -19.06
CA GLU A 25 2.62 -22.58 -19.08
C GLU A 25 3.43 -22.49 -17.79
N ALA A 26 4.65 -22.04 -17.87
CA ALA A 26 5.53 -21.85 -16.72
C ALA A 26 4.86 -21.00 -15.62
N ALA A 27 5.15 -21.30 -14.37
CA ALA A 27 4.66 -20.51 -13.23
C ALA A 27 5.20 -19.07 -13.32
N SER A 28 4.31 -18.09 -13.10
CA SER A 28 4.65 -16.67 -13.08
C SER A 28 3.79 -15.96 -12.04
N GLY A 29 4.33 -15.68 -10.86
CA GLY A 29 3.57 -15.10 -9.75
C GLY A 29 2.32 -15.94 -9.44
N TYR A 30 1.15 -15.28 -9.53
CA TYR A 30 -0.14 -15.96 -9.33
C TYR A 30 -0.64 -16.71 -10.59
N GLY A 31 0.05 -16.62 -11.72
CA GLY A 31 -0.34 -17.25 -12.99
C GLY A 31 0.44 -18.52 -13.32
N GLY A 32 0.10 -19.13 -14.46
CA GLY A 32 0.79 -20.29 -15.00
C GLY A 32 0.53 -21.60 -14.24
N LYS A 33 1.52 -22.51 -14.27
CA LYS A 33 1.44 -23.84 -13.68
C LYS A 33 1.40 -23.79 -12.16
N ARG A 34 0.35 -24.36 -11.57
CA ARG A 34 0.15 -24.48 -10.12
C ARG A 34 0.01 -25.95 -9.76
N VAL A 35 0.88 -26.44 -8.89
CA VAL A 35 0.87 -27.85 -8.44
C VAL A 35 0.76 -27.87 -6.93
N ALA A 36 -0.20 -28.58 -6.39
CA ALA A 36 -0.33 -28.81 -4.96
C ALA A 36 0.60 -29.98 -4.58
N VAL A 37 1.82 -29.66 -4.12
CA VAL A 37 2.80 -30.66 -3.69
C VAL A 37 2.54 -31.08 -2.25
N VAL A 38 2.29 -30.13 -1.38
CA VAL A 38 1.93 -30.38 0.03
C VAL A 38 0.48 -30.84 0.08
N GLU A 39 0.16 -31.83 0.96
CA GLU A 39 -1.17 -32.41 1.05
C GLU A 39 -2.18 -31.49 1.73
N GLU A 40 -1.77 -30.81 2.80
CA GLU A 40 -2.63 -29.98 3.63
C GLU A 40 -2.02 -28.59 3.85
N LEU A 41 -2.87 -27.58 3.82
CA LEU A 41 -2.56 -26.20 4.23
C LEU A 41 -3.48 -25.80 5.37
N ARG A 42 -2.90 -25.52 6.53
CA ARG A 42 -3.64 -25.06 7.70
C ARG A 42 -3.29 -23.61 8.00
N PHE A 43 -4.23 -22.71 7.82
CA PHE A 43 -4.10 -21.29 8.13
C PHE A 43 -4.60 -21.04 9.54
N VAL A 44 -3.70 -20.66 10.44
CA VAL A 44 -3.99 -20.42 11.86
C VAL A 44 -3.97 -18.92 12.13
N PRO A 45 -5.09 -18.29 12.57
CA PRO A 45 -5.09 -16.89 12.96
C PRO A 45 -4.31 -16.70 14.27
N VAL A 46 -3.29 -15.86 14.23
CA VAL A 46 -2.51 -15.46 15.41
C VAL A 46 -2.48 -13.92 15.43
N PRO A 47 -3.43 -13.25 16.11
CA PRO A 47 -3.60 -11.80 16.06
C PRO A 47 -2.37 -11.03 16.53
N ASN A 48 -1.69 -11.48 17.57
CA ASN A 48 -0.52 -10.81 18.11
C ASN A 48 0.73 -11.08 17.24
N ALA A 49 1.34 -10.02 16.71
CA ALA A 49 2.48 -10.11 15.83
C ALA A 49 3.74 -10.70 16.50
N ASN A 50 3.99 -10.37 17.78
CA ASN A 50 5.12 -10.95 18.51
C ASN A 50 4.93 -12.44 18.76
N THR A 51 3.71 -12.91 19.02
CA THR A 51 3.42 -14.35 19.13
C THR A 51 3.70 -15.06 17.80
N ARG A 52 3.45 -14.41 16.65
CA ARG A 52 3.85 -14.98 15.35
C ARG A 52 5.37 -15.14 15.22
N VAL A 53 6.14 -14.14 15.69
CA VAL A 53 7.61 -14.18 15.71
C VAL A 53 8.11 -15.35 16.58
N GLU A 54 7.60 -15.44 17.82
CA GLU A 54 8.01 -16.53 18.74
C GLU A 54 7.66 -17.91 18.17
N GLY A 55 6.46 -18.06 17.61
CA GLY A 55 6.03 -19.32 16.99
C GLY A 55 6.88 -19.71 15.78
N ALA A 56 7.30 -18.74 14.96
CA ALA A 56 8.22 -18.99 13.86
C ALA A 56 9.60 -19.46 14.36
N LEU A 57 10.16 -18.77 15.37
CA LEU A 57 11.46 -19.12 15.98
C LEU A 57 11.44 -20.48 16.71
N ALA A 58 10.27 -20.86 17.25
CA ALA A 58 10.07 -22.16 17.89
C ALA A 58 9.74 -23.29 16.90
N GLY A 59 9.63 -22.99 15.59
CA GLY A 59 9.30 -24.00 14.58
C GLY A 59 7.84 -24.47 14.60
N GLN A 60 6.94 -23.70 15.20
CA GLN A 60 5.50 -24.01 15.26
C GLN A 60 4.80 -23.77 13.91
N PHE A 61 5.37 -22.92 13.06
CA PHE A 61 4.82 -22.56 11.77
C PHE A 61 5.84 -22.79 10.65
N HIS A 62 5.39 -23.36 9.53
CA HIS A 62 6.21 -23.43 8.32
C HIS A 62 6.33 -22.07 7.63
N TYR A 63 5.35 -21.19 7.83
CA TYR A 63 5.32 -19.82 7.36
C TYR A 63 4.61 -18.92 8.36
N ALA A 64 5.17 -17.76 8.66
CA ALA A 64 4.58 -16.72 9.50
C ALA A 64 4.51 -15.43 8.72
N ASP A 65 3.30 -14.86 8.61
CA ASP A 65 3.01 -13.69 7.79
C ASP A 65 2.97 -12.39 8.60
N LEU A 66 3.21 -11.26 7.93
CA LEU A 66 3.08 -9.90 8.45
C LEU A 66 3.74 -9.73 9.83
N LEU A 67 5.01 -10.07 9.91
CA LEU A 67 5.83 -9.90 11.12
C LEU A 67 6.22 -8.42 11.30
N PRO A 68 6.40 -7.96 12.54
CA PRO A 68 6.86 -6.61 12.81
C PRO A 68 8.30 -6.44 12.27
N ILE A 69 8.55 -5.29 11.64
CA ILE A 69 9.85 -5.02 10.97
C ILE A 69 11.03 -5.02 11.94
N GLU A 70 10.79 -4.66 13.19
CA GLU A 70 11.78 -4.67 14.28
C GLU A 70 12.29 -6.09 14.59
N ALA A 71 11.52 -7.12 14.23
CA ALA A 71 11.94 -8.51 14.42
C ALA A 71 13.02 -8.96 13.43
N LEU A 72 13.26 -8.22 12.33
CA LEU A 72 14.17 -8.64 11.26
C LEU A 72 15.55 -9.03 11.78
N ALA A 73 16.19 -8.16 12.57
CA ALA A 73 17.54 -8.44 13.10
C ALA A 73 17.59 -9.70 13.98
N ARG A 74 16.51 -9.99 14.71
CA ARG A 74 16.39 -11.20 15.52
C ARG A 74 16.19 -12.44 14.66
N LEU A 75 15.39 -12.37 13.61
CA LEU A 75 15.17 -13.46 12.66
C LEU A 75 16.44 -13.76 11.87
N GLU A 76 17.18 -12.73 11.44
CA GLU A 76 18.47 -12.89 10.75
C GLU A 76 19.53 -13.61 11.62
N LYS A 77 19.55 -13.36 12.94
CA LYS A 77 20.41 -14.07 13.87
C LYS A 77 20.02 -15.55 14.05
N ALA A 78 18.77 -15.89 13.83
CA ALA A 78 18.24 -17.25 14.00
C ALA A 78 18.08 -18.01 12.67
N LYS A 79 18.92 -17.72 11.67
CA LYS A 79 18.84 -18.26 10.29
C LYS A 79 18.81 -19.79 10.19
N ASP A 80 19.32 -20.50 11.20
CA ASP A 80 19.29 -21.96 11.24
C ASP A 80 17.89 -22.51 11.57
N LYS A 81 17.05 -21.68 12.21
CA LYS A 81 15.68 -22.02 12.61
C LYS A 81 14.62 -21.45 11.71
N VAL A 82 14.90 -20.29 11.10
CA VAL A 82 13.93 -19.52 10.32
C VAL A 82 14.63 -18.70 9.25
N VAL A 83 14.01 -18.58 8.09
CA VAL A 83 14.49 -17.74 6.97
C VAL A 83 13.58 -16.53 6.86
N PRO A 84 14.04 -15.32 7.20
CA PRO A 84 13.25 -14.10 7.00
C PRO A 84 13.08 -13.83 5.50
N LEU A 85 11.92 -13.32 5.14
CA LEU A 85 11.53 -12.99 3.77
C LEU A 85 10.99 -11.56 3.75
N MET A 86 11.52 -10.76 2.84
CA MET A 86 10.98 -9.43 2.56
C MET A 86 10.28 -9.45 1.20
N THR A 87 8.99 -9.12 1.19
CA THR A 87 8.25 -8.91 -0.05
C THR A 87 8.32 -7.42 -0.39
N GLN A 88 9.17 -7.09 -1.36
CA GLN A 88 9.35 -5.72 -1.83
C GLN A 88 8.10 -5.22 -2.55
N SER A 89 7.82 -3.93 -2.44
CA SER A 89 6.64 -3.31 -3.05
C SER A 89 5.34 -4.05 -2.69
N PHE A 90 5.24 -4.49 -1.43
CA PHE A 90 4.06 -5.16 -0.89
C PHE A 90 2.81 -4.28 -0.99
N GLY A 91 2.99 -2.99 -0.72
CA GLY A 91 1.94 -2.01 -0.79
C GLY A 91 2.50 -0.59 -0.86
N PHE A 92 1.60 0.36 -0.76
CA PHE A 92 1.93 1.78 -0.75
C PHE A 92 1.01 2.55 0.20
N PRO A 93 1.57 3.44 1.04
CA PRO A 93 0.80 4.42 1.77
C PRO A 93 0.46 5.59 0.86
N TYR A 94 -0.69 6.19 1.08
CA TYR A 94 -1.11 7.38 0.34
C TYR A 94 -2.02 8.29 1.18
N LEU A 95 -2.02 9.56 0.83
CA LEU A 95 -2.79 10.61 1.47
C LEU A 95 -3.97 10.94 0.57
N VAL A 96 -5.18 10.70 1.00
CA VAL A 96 -6.39 11.03 0.22
C VAL A 96 -6.85 12.42 0.58
N LEU A 97 -7.07 13.26 -0.43
CA LEU A 97 -7.54 14.63 -0.28
C LEU A 97 -9.03 14.72 -0.58
N ASN A 98 -9.74 15.46 0.25
CA ASN A 98 -11.18 15.67 0.10
C ASN A 98 -11.47 16.67 -1.02
N THR A 99 -11.87 16.18 -2.19
CA THR A 99 -12.18 17.06 -3.32
C THR A 99 -13.61 17.59 -3.31
N LYS A 100 -14.42 17.23 -2.31
CA LYS A 100 -15.86 17.55 -2.21
C LYS A 100 -16.17 18.66 -1.21
N GLU A 101 -15.43 18.75 -0.12
CA GLU A 101 -15.65 19.70 0.97
C GLU A 101 -14.32 20.32 1.44
N GLY A 102 -14.38 21.52 2.02
CA GLY A 102 -13.25 22.21 2.63
C GLY A 102 -12.24 22.78 1.63
N SER A 103 -11.06 23.15 2.14
CA SER A 103 -10.01 23.85 1.36
C SER A 103 -9.43 22.98 0.24
N MET A 104 -9.47 21.65 0.39
CA MET A 104 -8.94 20.70 -0.59
C MET A 104 -9.83 20.55 -1.84
N THR A 105 -11.00 21.18 -1.91
CA THR A 105 -11.80 21.30 -3.16
C THR A 105 -11.05 22.09 -4.22
N ASN A 106 -10.23 23.06 -3.82
CA ASN A 106 -9.42 23.87 -4.72
C ASN A 106 -8.14 23.13 -5.13
N VAL A 107 -8.01 22.82 -6.43
CA VAL A 107 -6.84 22.14 -6.99
C VAL A 107 -5.52 22.89 -6.73
N ALA A 108 -5.55 24.23 -6.72
CA ALA A 108 -4.35 25.02 -6.45
C ALA A 108 -3.89 24.87 -4.98
N VAL A 109 -4.83 24.75 -4.03
CA VAL A 109 -4.51 24.44 -2.62
C VAL A 109 -3.94 23.03 -2.51
N ARG A 110 -4.50 22.03 -3.22
CA ARG A 110 -3.93 20.67 -3.23
C ARG A 110 -2.52 20.62 -3.81
N LYS A 111 -2.22 21.41 -4.84
CA LYS A 111 -0.85 21.54 -5.39
C LYS A 111 0.11 22.18 -4.39
N ALA A 112 -0.33 23.22 -3.66
CA ALA A 112 0.45 23.81 -2.59
C ALA A 112 0.71 22.80 -1.46
N PHE A 113 -0.30 22.00 -1.09
CA PHE A 113 -0.16 20.88 -0.16
C PHE A 113 0.92 19.90 -0.66
N GLN A 114 0.86 19.44 -1.90
CA GLN A 114 1.84 18.51 -2.47
C GLN A 114 3.27 19.10 -2.44
N THR A 115 3.44 20.39 -2.77
CA THR A 115 4.73 21.10 -2.70
C THR A 115 5.30 21.14 -1.27
N ALA A 116 4.44 21.16 -0.23
CA ALA A 116 4.86 21.18 1.17
C ALA A 116 5.38 19.82 1.67
N ILE A 117 4.92 18.73 1.06
CA ILE A 117 5.15 17.36 1.54
C ILE A 117 6.54 16.85 1.15
N GLY A 118 7.20 16.19 2.11
CA GLY A 118 8.42 15.41 1.92
C GLY A 118 8.13 13.95 2.24
N GLU A 119 7.77 13.19 1.19
CA GLU A 119 7.33 11.81 1.30
C GLU A 119 8.42 10.90 1.86
N GLY A 120 9.69 11.18 1.54
CA GLY A 120 10.84 10.42 2.08
C GLY A 120 10.96 10.51 3.60
N GLU A 121 10.71 11.68 4.21
CA GLU A 121 10.68 11.82 5.68
C GLU A 121 9.51 11.07 6.30
N MET A 122 8.35 11.11 5.65
CA MET A 122 7.18 10.37 6.11
C MET A 122 7.44 8.87 6.10
N LEU A 123 8.04 8.34 5.02
CA LEU A 123 8.43 6.91 4.93
C LEU A 123 9.45 6.54 6.01
N ALA A 124 10.47 7.37 6.22
CA ALA A 124 11.48 7.13 7.25
C ALA A 124 10.86 7.10 8.66
N ALA A 125 9.92 8.00 8.95
CA ALA A 125 9.20 8.01 10.22
C ALA A 125 8.25 6.82 10.37
N GLY A 126 7.65 6.37 9.27
CA GLY A 126 6.71 5.25 9.28
C GLY A 126 7.37 3.88 9.40
N PHE A 127 8.52 3.69 8.74
CA PHE A 127 9.15 2.36 8.61
C PHE A 127 10.53 2.26 9.24
N GLY A 128 11.21 3.38 9.57
CA GLY A 128 12.51 3.39 10.23
C GLY A 128 13.65 2.87 9.36
N ASP A 129 13.67 1.58 9.05
CA ASP A 129 14.71 0.93 8.26
C ASP A 129 14.47 1.10 6.75
N THR A 130 15.46 1.64 6.03
CA THR A 130 15.40 1.91 4.59
C THR A 130 15.20 0.66 3.73
N ARG A 131 15.43 -0.54 4.27
CA ARG A 131 15.13 -1.80 3.58
C ARG A 131 13.63 -2.05 3.41
N PHE A 132 12.78 -1.38 4.21
CA PHE A 132 11.33 -1.57 4.22
C PHE A 132 10.54 -0.54 3.42
N PHE A 133 11.19 0.41 2.77
CA PHE A 133 10.49 1.37 1.92
C PHE A 133 11.29 1.80 0.70
N ILE A 134 10.58 2.26 -0.30
CA ILE A 134 11.13 2.84 -1.53
C ILE A 134 10.49 4.21 -1.72
N ALA A 135 11.30 5.26 -1.61
CA ALA A 135 10.87 6.65 -1.80
C ALA A 135 10.91 7.01 -3.29
N GLU A 136 9.82 6.70 -3.98
CA GLU A 136 9.64 6.97 -5.41
C GLU A 136 8.22 7.41 -5.72
N GLY A 137 8.07 8.42 -6.58
CA GLY A 137 6.78 8.97 -6.97
C GLY A 137 6.00 8.15 -8.00
N ASN A 138 6.65 7.20 -8.68
CA ASN A 138 5.99 6.28 -9.60
C ASN A 138 5.14 5.26 -8.84
N HIS A 139 3.91 5.05 -9.30
CA HIS A 139 3.01 4.12 -8.64
C HIS A 139 3.48 2.66 -8.80
N PHE A 140 3.80 2.24 -10.01
CA PHE A 140 4.29 0.89 -10.29
C PHE A 140 5.82 0.83 -10.28
N PRO A 141 6.40 -0.28 -9.75
CA PRO A 141 7.85 -0.46 -9.67
C PRO A 141 8.53 -0.47 -11.05
N LYS A 142 9.80 -0.06 -11.08
CA LYS A 142 10.64 -0.19 -12.28
C LYS A 142 10.71 -1.66 -12.72
N GLY A 143 10.66 -1.87 -14.03
CA GLY A 143 10.65 -3.21 -14.63
C GLY A 143 9.26 -3.84 -14.76
N THR A 144 8.20 -3.14 -14.35
CA THR A 144 6.80 -3.55 -14.60
C THR A 144 6.23 -2.85 -15.83
N PRO A 145 5.19 -3.42 -16.51
CA PRO A 145 4.60 -2.81 -17.71
C PRO A 145 4.02 -1.42 -17.51
N PHE A 146 3.64 -1.08 -16.28
CA PHE A 146 3.02 0.20 -15.93
C PHE A 146 3.99 1.17 -15.23
N TYR A 147 5.28 0.89 -15.22
CA TYR A 147 6.25 1.86 -14.71
C TYR A 147 6.17 3.18 -15.49
N SER A 148 6.07 4.29 -14.77
CA SER A 148 5.98 5.62 -15.36
C SER A 148 6.60 6.67 -14.44
N THR A 149 7.30 7.63 -15.03
CA THR A 149 7.82 8.83 -14.33
C THR A 149 6.98 10.07 -14.59
N ALA A 150 5.80 9.94 -15.23
CA ALA A 150 4.92 11.06 -15.52
C ALA A 150 4.51 11.80 -14.22
N GLY A 151 4.78 13.09 -14.13
CA GLY A 151 4.47 13.95 -12.97
C GLY A 151 5.37 13.78 -11.74
N THR A 152 6.31 12.81 -11.75
CA THR A 152 7.15 12.51 -10.57
C THR A 152 8.20 13.57 -10.24
N ASP A 153 8.39 14.58 -11.08
CA ASP A 153 9.16 15.80 -10.81
C ASP A 153 8.62 16.59 -9.61
N ARG A 154 7.35 16.40 -9.25
CA ARG A 154 6.68 16.99 -8.09
C ARG A 154 6.74 16.14 -6.83
N TYR A 155 7.32 14.96 -6.90
CA TYR A 155 7.47 14.07 -5.76
C TYR A 155 8.56 14.55 -4.81
N ASN A 156 8.29 14.53 -3.50
CA ASN A 156 9.26 14.84 -2.45
C ASN A 156 9.88 16.26 -2.56
N GLU A 157 9.08 17.23 -3.02
CA GLU A 157 9.56 18.61 -3.25
C GLU A 157 9.94 19.31 -1.92
N ARG A 158 9.14 19.10 -0.87
CA ARG A 158 9.40 19.55 0.50
C ARG A 158 9.79 21.02 0.60
N ASN A 159 9.11 21.86 -0.13
CA ASN A 159 9.41 23.30 -0.20
C ASN A 159 8.33 24.14 0.51
N ALA A 160 8.50 24.34 1.82
CA ALA A 160 7.54 25.05 2.66
C ALA A 160 7.32 26.50 2.21
N GLY A 161 8.39 27.22 1.77
CA GLY A 161 8.29 28.60 1.32
C GLY A 161 7.48 28.73 0.03
N LYS A 162 7.78 27.88 -0.98
CA LYS A 162 7.03 27.82 -2.23
C LYS A 162 5.58 27.40 -1.98
N ALA A 163 5.36 26.39 -1.13
CA ALA A 163 4.03 25.91 -0.76
C ALA A 163 3.18 27.01 -0.12
N LYS A 164 3.77 27.79 0.80
CA LYS A 164 3.08 28.93 1.41
C LYS A 164 2.66 29.96 0.36
N THR A 165 3.57 30.36 -0.51
CA THR A 165 3.26 31.33 -1.59
C THR A 165 2.14 30.80 -2.49
N GLN A 166 2.19 29.50 -2.86
CA GLN A 166 1.14 28.87 -3.66
C GLN A 166 -0.21 28.83 -2.94
N ALA A 167 -0.23 28.49 -1.63
CA ALA A 167 -1.45 28.47 -0.83
C ALA A 167 -2.08 29.86 -0.72
N ASP A 168 -1.28 30.90 -0.45
CA ASP A 168 -1.73 32.30 -0.38
C ASP A 168 -2.33 32.74 -1.74
N GLN A 169 -1.66 32.43 -2.85
CA GLN A 169 -2.15 32.72 -4.22
C GLN A 169 -3.42 31.94 -4.57
N ALA A 170 -3.55 30.71 -4.05
CA ALA A 170 -4.75 29.90 -4.21
C ALA A 170 -5.94 30.37 -3.34
N GLY A 171 -5.74 31.37 -2.50
CA GLY A 171 -6.77 31.96 -1.64
C GLY A 171 -7.01 31.20 -0.35
N TYR A 172 -6.10 30.35 0.11
CA TYR A 172 -6.18 29.71 1.42
C TYR A 172 -6.13 30.76 2.54
N LYS A 173 -7.10 30.78 3.43
CA LYS A 173 -7.28 31.78 4.48
C LYS A 173 -6.91 31.32 5.89
N GLY A 174 -6.29 30.14 6.02
CA GLY A 174 -5.95 29.54 7.31
C GLY A 174 -7.08 28.68 7.90
N GLU A 175 -7.97 28.18 7.07
CA GLU A 175 -8.97 27.20 7.47
C GLU A 175 -8.27 25.94 8.02
N PRO A 176 -8.85 25.26 9.04
CA PRO A 176 -8.28 24.01 9.53
C PRO A 176 -8.16 22.96 8.43
N VAL A 177 -7.00 22.32 8.33
CA VAL A 177 -6.76 21.12 7.53
C VAL A 177 -6.81 19.93 8.47
N ARG A 178 -7.97 19.27 8.52
CA ARG A 178 -8.26 18.15 9.41
C ARG A 178 -7.69 16.87 8.85
N ILE A 179 -6.70 16.30 9.55
CA ILE A 179 -5.99 15.09 9.15
C ILE A 179 -6.55 13.91 9.94
N LEU A 180 -7.32 13.06 9.29
CA LEU A 180 -7.89 11.86 9.88
C LEU A 180 -6.88 10.70 9.80
N THR A 181 -6.52 10.12 10.95
CA THR A 181 -5.56 9.03 11.08
C THR A 181 -5.93 8.06 12.20
N SER A 182 -5.22 6.94 12.29
CA SER A 182 -5.41 5.93 13.33
C SER A 182 -4.06 5.39 13.80
N ARG A 183 -4.00 4.95 15.06
CA ARG A 183 -2.85 4.22 15.62
C ARG A 183 -2.91 2.71 15.41
N GLN A 184 -3.95 2.19 14.76
CA GLN A 184 -4.04 0.76 14.42
C GLN A 184 -2.85 0.30 13.57
N TYR A 185 -2.35 1.22 12.72
CA TYR A 185 -1.12 1.06 11.95
C TYR A 185 -0.16 2.17 12.37
N ASP A 186 0.90 1.84 13.10
CA ASP A 186 1.85 2.83 13.63
C ASP A 186 2.44 3.71 12.54
N PHE A 187 2.73 3.14 11.36
CA PHE A 187 3.26 3.91 10.24
C PHE A 187 2.28 4.99 9.74
N HIS A 188 0.96 4.80 9.80
CA HIS A 188 0.00 5.85 9.45
C HIS A 188 0.11 7.03 10.41
N TYR A 189 0.15 6.73 11.71
CA TYR A 189 0.22 7.76 12.74
C TYR A 189 1.54 8.53 12.67
N ASN A 190 2.67 7.82 12.55
CA ASN A 190 3.99 8.44 12.45
C ASN A 190 4.11 9.32 11.20
N MET A 191 3.62 8.87 10.05
CA MET A 191 3.55 9.67 8.83
C MET A 191 2.66 10.90 9.00
N ALA A 192 1.51 10.77 9.68
CA ALA A 192 0.60 11.90 9.91
C ALA A 192 1.23 12.97 10.80
N LEU A 193 2.05 12.60 11.78
CA LEU A 193 2.81 13.56 12.61
C LEU A 193 3.79 14.39 11.76
N ILE A 194 4.57 13.71 10.90
CA ILE A 194 5.52 14.39 10.01
C ILE A 194 4.78 15.29 9.03
N MET A 195 3.72 14.79 8.39
CA MET A 195 2.89 15.58 7.48
C MET A 195 2.34 16.84 8.16
N ALA A 196 1.79 16.72 9.37
CA ALA A 196 1.26 17.86 10.11
C ALA A 196 2.32 18.94 10.37
N GLU A 197 3.55 18.55 10.74
CA GLU A 197 4.65 19.48 10.94
C GLU A 197 5.12 20.14 9.62
N GLN A 198 5.18 19.40 8.53
CA GLN A 198 5.51 19.93 7.20
C GLN A 198 4.47 20.96 6.75
N LEU A 199 3.18 20.66 6.94
CA LEU A 199 2.08 21.56 6.63
C LEU A 199 2.12 22.85 7.47
N LYS A 200 2.35 22.75 8.78
CA LYS A 200 2.49 23.93 9.65
C LYS A 200 3.62 24.83 9.21
N ARG A 201 4.78 24.27 8.84
CA ARG A 201 5.91 25.04 8.28
C ARG A 201 5.56 25.76 6.99
N ALA A 202 4.66 25.17 6.19
CA ALA A 202 4.13 25.76 4.95
C ALA A 202 2.93 26.71 5.17
N GLY A 203 2.60 27.03 6.44
CA GLY A 203 1.52 27.96 6.78
C GLY A 203 0.12 27.39 6.77
N PHE A 204 -0.02 26.06 6.65
CA PHE A 204 -1.33 25.40 6.80
C PHE A 204 -1.67 25.19 8.28
N LYS A 205 -2.94 25.36 8.63
CA LYS A 205 -3.45 25.07 9.98
C LYS A 205 -3.78 23.57 10.12
N ALA A 206 -2.76 22.73 10.23
CA ALA A 206 -2.92 21.28 10.31
C ALA A 206 -3.41 20.84 11.69
N GLU A 207 -4.49 20.06 11.74
CA GLU A 207 -5.13 19.52 12.94
C GLU A 207 -5.25 18.00 12.83
N LEU A 208 -4.60 17.25 13.75
CA LEU A 208 -4.69 15.79 13.78
C LEU A 208 -5.97 15.32 14.46
N ASN A 209 -6.72 14.47 13.78
CA ASN A 209 -7.88 13.76 14.30
C ASN A 209 -7.57 12.26 14.36
N VAL A 210 -7.12 11.81 15.53
CA VAL A 210 -6.69 10.42 15.76
C VAL A 210 -7.87 9.61 16.30
N VAL A 211 -8.27 8.57 15.58
CA VAL A 211 -9.41 7.73 15.94
C VAL A 211 -9.06 6.24 15.78
N GLU A 212 -9.89 5.38 16.34
CA GLU A 212 -9.83 3.94 16.08
C GLU A 212 -10.07 3.64 14.59
N TRP A 213 -9.46 2.58 14.06
CA TRP A 213 -9.51 2.24 12.63
C TRP A 213 -10.94 2.06 12.11
N ALA A 214 -11.80 1.35 12.87
CA ALA A 214 -13.19 1.18 12.49
C ALA A 214 -13.94 2.52 12.38
N THR A 215 -13.65 3.45 13.30
CA THR A 215 -14.20 4.82 13.28
C THR A 215 -13.65 5.61 12.07
N LEU A 216 -12.37 5.45 11.72
CA LEU A 216 -11.79 6.07 10.52
C LEU A 216 -12.54 5.61 9.27
N LEU A 217 -12.76 4.29 9.14
CA LEU A 217 -13.49 3.71 7.99
C LEU A 217 -14.92 4.24 7.86
N GLN A 218 -15.59 4.53 8.97
CA GLN A 218 -16.92 5.17 8.98
C GLN A 218 -16.80 6.65 8.62
N ARG A 219 -15.91 7.40 9.29
CA ARG A 219 -15.79 8.86 9.10
C ARG A 219 -15.32 9.26 7.70
N ARG A 220 -14.48 8.47 7.05
CA ARG A 220 -14.03 8.76 5.69
C ARG A 220 -15.15 8.80 4.65
N ALA A 221 -16.33 8.23 4.96
CA ALA A 221 -17.51 8.28 4.10
C ALA A 221 -18.27 9.61 4.20
N ASP A 222 -18.02 10.43 5.23
CA ASP A 222 -18.63 11.75 5.39
C ASP A 222 -17.61 12.86 5.04
N PRO A 223 -17.81 13.61 3.95
CA PRO A 223 -16.88 14.65 3.52
C PRO A 223 -16.74 15.82 4.51
N LYS A 224 -17.68 16.00 5.43
CA LYS A 224 -17.66 17.09 6.40
C LYS A 224 -16.71 16.86 7.57
N LEU A 225 -16.19 15.65 7.73
CA LEU A 225 -15.42 15.25 8.92
C LEU A 225 -13.91 15.30 8.75
N TRP A 226 -13.38 15.51 7.55
CA TRP A 226 -11.95 15.49 7.27
C TRP A 226 -11.60 16.26 5.98
N ASP A 227 -10.34 16.65 5.86
CA ASP A 227 -9.79 17.25 4.64
C ASP A 227 -8.74 16.34 3.99
N ILE A 228 -8.01 15.60 4.83
CA ILE A 228 -7.04 14.58 4.41
C ILE A 228 -7.22 13.34 5.29
N TYR A 229 -7.13 12.14 4.72
CA TYR A 229 -6.90 10.95 5.52
C TYR A 229 -5.75 10.13 4.97
N ILE A 230 -5.01 9.49 5.89
CA ILE A 230 -3.92 8.59 5.54
C ILE A 230 -4.40 7.14 5.54
N THR A 231 -3.98 6.39 4.53
CA THR A 231 -4.30 4.97 4.38
C THR A 231 -3.21 4.25 3.58
N HIS A 232 -3.39 2.97 3.35
CA HIS A 232 -2.53 2.17 2.48
C HIS A 232 -3.36 1.20 1.65
N SER A 233 -2.74 0.65 0.60
CA SER A 233 -3.28 -0.43 -0.20
C SER A 233 -2.17 -1.41 -0.57
N GLY A 234 -2.54 -2.67 -0.81
CA GLY A 234 -1.64 -3.61 -1.49
C GLY A 234 -1.34 -3.14 -2.91
N LEU A 235 -0.14 -3.40 -3.38
CA LEU A 235 0.23 -3.10 -4.76
C LEU A 235 -0.15 -4.28 -5.65
N PHE A 236 -1.17 -4.08 -6.47
CA PHE A 236 -1.59 -5.05 -7.48
C PHE A 236 -0.93 -4.75 -8.82
N PRO A 237 -0.69 -5.75 -9.66
CA PRO A 237 0.00 -5.56 -10.94
C PRO A 237 -0.87 -4.93 -12.03
N GLU A 238 -2.14 -4.63 -11.74
CA GLU A 238 -3.13 -4.09 -12.68
C GLU A 238 -3.67 -2.74 -12.17
N PRO A 239 -3.55 -1.64 -12.97
CA PRO A 239 -4.00 -0.31 -12.57
C PRO A 239 -5.45 -0.21 -12.11
N MET A 240 -6.35 -1.03 -12.67
CA MET A 240 -7.76 -1.02 -12.30
C MET A 240 -8.05 -1.57 -10.91
N LEU A 241 -7.09 -2.26 -10.32
CA LEU A 241 -7.20 -2.81 -8.97
C LEU A 241 -6.55 -1.91 -7.90
N SER A 242 -5.77 -0.90 -8.33
CA SER A 242 -5.00 -0.08 -7.40
C SER A 242 -4.50 1.22 -8.07
N PRO A 243 -4.67 2.40 -7.46
CA PRO A 243 -5.27 2.64 -6.15
C PRO A 243 -6.81 2.70 -6.19
N PRO A 244 -7.48 2.44 -5.05
CA PRO A 244 -8.96 2.49 -4.98
C PRO A 244 -9.56 3.84 -5.39
N GLN A 245 -8.81 4.95 -5.27
CA GLN A 245 -9.24 6.31 -5.63
C GLN A 245 -9.46 6.53 -7.12
N LEU A 246 -9.03 5.60 -7.97
CA LEU A 246 -9.36 5.62 -9.39
C LEU A 246 -10.84 5.23 -9.62
N GLY A 247 -11.44 4.43 -8.71
CA GLY A 247 -12.85 4.06 -8.76
C GLY A 247 -13.79 5.24 -8.51
N ASP A 248 -14.99 5.15 -9.05
CA ASP A 248 -16.03 6.16 -8.81
C ASP A 248 -16.61 6.00 -7.41
N GLY A 249 -16.90 7.14 -6.77
CA GLY A 249 -17.49 7.19 -5.42
C GLY A 249 -16.55 6.82 -4.27
N ALA A 250 -15.26 6.50 -4.55
CA ALA A 250 -14.29 6.29 -3.49
C ALA A 250 -14.16 7.54 -2.60
N PRO A 251 -13.94 7.39 -1.27
CA PRO A 251 -13.67 8.52 -0.40
C PRO A 251 -12.53 9.38 -0.94
N GLY A 252 -12.73 10.69 -0.94
CA GLY A 252 -11.96 11.67 -1.71
C GLY A 252 -12.76 12.26 -2.88
N TRP A 253 -13.72 11.50 -3.41
CA TRP A 253 -14.72 11.88 -4.43
C TRP A 253 -14.13 12.52 -5.68
N TRP A 254 -12.91 12.14 -6.03
CA TRP A 254 -12.26 12.68 -7.20
C TRP A 254 -13.01 12.35 -8.49
N SER A 255 -13.44 13.41 -9.17
CA SER A 255 -14.08 13.34 -10.47
C SER A 255 -13.64 14.51 -11.33
N SER A 256 -13.19 14.24 -12.56
CA SER A 256 -12.87 15.26 -13.54
C SER A 256 -13.00 14.69 -14.96
N PRO A 257 -13.22 15.52 -15.97
CA PRO A 257 -13.21 15.10 -17.38
C PRO A 257 -11.88 14.44 -17.78
N ALA A 258 -10.75 14.93 -17.27
CA ALA A 258 -9.44 14.38 -17.56
C ALA A 258 -9.27 12.96 -16.98
N LYS A 259 -9.69 12.73 -15.71
CA LYS A 259 -9.76 11.38 -15.10
C LYS A 259 -10.57 10.43 -15.95
N VAL A 260 -11.81 10.83 -16.28
CA VAL A 260 -12.75 9.98 -17.03
C VAL A 260 -12.16 9.58 -18.38
N ALA A 261 -11.62 10.55 -19.14
CA ALA A 261 -11.03 10.28 -20.45
C ALA A 261 -9.78 9.38 -20.35
N ALA A 262 -8.88 9.64 -19.40
CA ALA A 262 -7.67 8.84 -19.24
C ALA A 262 -7.97 7.39 -18.82
N LEU A 263 -8.89 7.18 -17.87
CA LEU A 263 -9.31 5.84 -17.44
C LEU A 263 -10.09 5.10 -18.53
N ALA A 264 -10.96 5.77 -19.26
CA ALA A 264 -11.68 5.14 -20.39
C ALA A 264 -10.72 4.62 -21.44
N ALA A 265 -9.71 5.43 -21.83
CA ALA A 265 -8.68 5.01 -22.78
C ALA A 265 -7.88 3.79 -22.30
N LEU A 266 -7.47 3.78 -21.00
CA LEU A 266 -6.75 2.65 -20.41
C LEU A 266 -7.59 1.38 -20.35
N ASN A 267 -8.89 1.50 -20.01
CA ASN A 267 -9.77 0.34 -19.82
C ASN A 267 -10.23 -0.29 -21.11
N GLN A 268 -10.33 0.51 -22.18
CA GLN A 268 -10.74 0.05 -23.51
C GLN A 268 -9.59 -0.56 -24.32
N GLU A 269 -8.34 -0.36 -23.91
CA GLU A 269 -7.18 -0.87 -24.67
C GLU A 269 -6.92 -2.35 -24.34
N PRO A 270 -7.13 -3.26 -25.33
CA PRO A 270 -6.91 -4.69 -25.15
C PRO A 270 -5.45 -5.12 -25.30
N ASP A 271 -4.62 -4.31 -25.98
CA ASP A 271 -3.22 -4.61 -26.24
C ASP A 271 -2.37 -4.26 -25.02
N PRO A 272 -1.80 -5.25 -24.28
CA PRO A 272 -0.98 -4.99 -23.10
C PRO A 272 0.19 -4.04 -23.35
N ALA A 273 0.78 -4.06 -24.56
CA ALA A 273 1.92 -3.22 -24.89
C ALA A 273 1.55 -1.73 -24.98
N LYS A 274 0.30 -1.42 -25.29
CA LYS A 274 -0.21 -0.04 -25.39
C LYS A 274 -0.72 0.52 -24.06
N ARG A 275 -0.99 -0.32 -23.08
CA ARG A 275 -1.58 0.09 -21.78
C ARG A 275 -0.61 0.87 -20.92
N GLY A 276 0.69 0.61 -20.99
CA GLY A 276 1.72 1.34 -20.22
C GLY A 276 1.71 2.86 -20.49
N PRO A 277 1.79 3.32 -21.75
CA PRO A 277 1.64 4.74 -22.09
C PRO A 277 0.30 5.36 -21.69
N LEU A 278 -0.79 4.59 -21.68
CA LEU A 278 -2.09 5.07 -21.20
C LEU A 278 -2.13 5.22 -19.68
N TRP A 279 -1.49 4.30 -18.95
CA TRP A 279 -1.27 4.47 -17.52
C TRP A 279 -0.47 5.74 -17.20
N ALA A 280 0.59 6.03 -17.97
CA ALA A 280 1.37 7.25 -17.78
C ALA A 280 0.50 8.52 -17.85
N LYS A 281 -0.51 8.54 -18.73
CA LYS A 281 -1.49 9.66 -18.80
C LYS A 281 -2.35 9.71 -17.54
N VAL A 282 -2.81 8.58 -17.02
CA VAL A 282 -3.57 8.53 -15.75
C VAL A 282 -2.71 9.07 -14.60
N GLN A 283 -1.46 8.61 -14.49
CA GLN A 283 -0.53 9.09 -13.45
C GLN A 283 -0.28 10.59 -13.58
N GLN A 284 -0.12 11.12 -14.80
CA GLN A 284 0.03 12.56 -15.03
C GLN A 284 -1.18 13.35 -14.52
N VAL A 285 -2.41 12.88 -14.79
CA VAL A 285 -3.64 13.53 -14.30
C VAL A 285 -3.70 13.51 -12.76
N VAL A 286 -3.25 12.43 -12.12
CA VAL A 286 -3.13 12.37 -10.66
C VAL A 286 -2.21 13.47 -10.13
N TYR A 287 -1.04 13.67 -10.73
CA TYR A 287 -0.11 14.72 -10.34
C TYR A 287 -0.62 16.14 -10.68
N ASP A 288 -1.42 16.28 -11.74
CA ASP A 288 -1.98 17.57 -12.13
C ASP A 288 -3.16 18.01 -11.28
N GLU A 289 -3.95 17.07 -10.75
CA GLU A 289 -5.16 17.36 -9.97
C GLU A 289 -5.01 17.06 -8.48
N VAL A 290 -4.03 16.27 -8.09
CA VAL A 290 -3.68 15.91 -6.70
C VAL A 290 -4.89 15.41 -5.89
N PRO A 291 -5.63 14.39 -6.34
CA PRO A 291 -6.72 13.82 -5.56
C PRO A 291 -6.22 12.98 -4.38
N TYR A 292 -5.03 12.46 -4.52
CA TYR A 292 -4.26 11.78 -3.49
C TYR A 292 -2.76 11.98 -3.75
N VAL A 293 -1.94 11.84 -2.71
CA VAL A 293 -0.48 11.83 -2.81
C VAL A 293 0.02 10.41 -2.56
N HIS A 294 0.71 9.85 -3.53
CA HIS A 294 1.44 8.59 -3.41
C HIS A 294 2.71 8.82 -2.59
N VAL A 295 2.81 8.23 -1.38
CA VAL A 295 3.95 8.50 -0.49
C VAL A 295 5.18 7.68 -0.85
N GLY A 296 5.00 6.54 -1.48
CA GLY A 296 6.06 5.62 -1.88
C GLY A 296 5.59 4.17 -1.73
N LYS A 297 6.51 3.23 -1.68
CA LYS A 297 6.20 1.80 -1.54
C LYS A 297 6.80 1.25 -0.26
N PHE A 298 6.17 0.24 0.32
CA PHE A 298 6.72 -0.45 1.49
C PHE A 298 6.83 -1.95 1.27
N ALA A 299 7.76 -2.57 2.00
CA ALA A 299 7.94 -4.01 2.05
C ALA A 299 7.24 -4.60 3.27
N SER A 300 6.78 -5.85 3.17
CA SER A 300 6.36 -6.64 4.32
C SER A 300 7.45 -7.60 4.75
N LEU A 301 7.46 -7.92 6.04
CA LEU A 301 8.31 -8.96 6.62
C LEU A 301 7.47 -10.20 6.90
N SER A 302 7.96 -11.34 6.44
CA SER A 302 7.46 -12.66 6.78
C SER A 302 8.63 -13.59 7.09
N ALA A 303 8.36 -14.81 7.52
CA ALA A 303 9.39 -15.81 7.76
C ALA A 303 8.91 -17.20 7.39
N ARG A 304 9.82 -18.04 6.90
CA ARG A 304 9.54 -19.43 6.62
C ARG A 304 10.49 -20.37 7.39
N ALA A 305 10.02 -21.56 7.68
CA ALA A 305 10.90 -22.63 8.13
C ALA A 305 11.90 -23.01 7.04
N PRO A 306 13.13 -23.44 7.38
CA PRO A 306 14.11 -23.94 6.40
C PRO A 306 13.59 -25.16 5.61
N SER A 307 12.68 -25.96 6.19
CA SER A 307 12.03 -27.10 5.53
C SER A 307 11.05 -26.70 4.42
N LEU A 308 10.45 -25.49 4.46
CA LEU A 308 9.58 -25.02 3.39
C LEU A 308 10.42 -24.58 2.19
N GLN A 309 10.38 -25.35 1.11
CA GLN A 309 11.16 -25.14 -0.10
C GLN A 309 10.32 -24.58 -1.24
N ASN A 310 11.00 -23.88 -2.18
CA ASN A 310 10.37 -23.33 -3.40
C ASN A 310 9.24 -22.32 -3.14
N TYR A 311 9.20 -21.73 -1.94
CA TYR A 311 8.26 -20.66 -1.65
C TYR A 311 8.71 -19.37 -2.36
N ASN A 312 7.77 -18.74 -3.06
CA ASN A 312 7.99 -17.46 -3.75
C ASN A 312 7.19 -16.36 -3.05
N PRO A 313 7.86 -15.37 -2.43
CA PRO A 313 7.17 -14.26 -1.76
C PRO A 313 6.29 -13.46 -2.73
N ALA A 314 5.10 -13.09 -2.27
CA ALA A 314 4.14 -12.29 -3.02
C ALA A 314 3.27 -11.48 -2.05
N THR A 315 2.54 -10.48 -2.57
CA THR A 315 1.62 -9.63 -1.79
C THR A 315 0.61 -10.47 -0.98
N TYR A 316 0.07 -11.51 -1.61
CA TYR A 316 -0.73 -12.53 -0.90
C TYR A 316 0.03 -13.85 -0.94
N PRO A 317 0.31 -14.47 0.21
CA PRO A 317 1.04 -15.73 0.25
C PRO A 317 0.27 -16.83 -0.47
N PHE A 318 0.99 -17.62 -1.24
CA PHE A 318 0.45 -18.81 -1.90
C PHE A 318 1.42 -19.99 -1.74
N PHE A 319 0.90 -21.20 -1.74
CA PHE A 319 1.65 -22.40 -1.41
C PHE A 319 1.56 -23.52 -2.48
N TRP A 320 1.11 -23.19 -3.71
CA TRP A 320 1.32 -24.10 -4.84
C TRP A 320 2.80 -24.08 -5.25
N ASN A 321 3.28 -25.16 -5.80
CA ASN A 321 4.68 -25.41 -6.18
C ASN A 321 5.66 -25.39 -4.99
N THR A 322 5.19 -25.30 -3.75
CA THR A 322 6.02 -25.41 -2.55
C THR A 322 6.09 -26.86 -2.07
N SER A 323 7.19 -27.25 -1.44
CA SER A 323 7.39 -28.56 -0.84
C SER A 323 7.94 -28.44 0.56
N LEU A 324 7.78 -29.50 1.35
CA LEU A 324 8.44 -29.65 2.64
C LEU A 324 9.59 -30.65 2.47
N LYS A 325 10.78 -30.25 2.92
CA LYS A 325 11.92 -31.16 3.07
C LYS A 325 11.77 -31.87 4.41
N GLY A 326 11.76 -33.18 4.36
CA GLY A 326 11.81 -34.04 5.56
C GLY A 326 13.18 -33.98 6.24
#